data_330429accb5e3bb5bbe0b8719ee07d72
#
_entry.id   330429accb5e3bb5bbe0b8719ee07d72
#
_cell.length_a   1.000
_cell.length_b   1.000
_cell.length_c   1.000
_cell.angle_alpha   90.00
_cell.angle_beta   90.00
_cell.angle_gamma   90.00
#
_symmetry.space_group_name_H-M   'P 1'
#
loop_
_entity.id
_entity.type
_entity.pdbx_description
1 polymer ?
#
loop_
_entity_poly.entity_id
_entity_poly.type
_entity_poly.pdbx_seq_one_letter_code
_entity_poly.pdbx_strand_id
1 'polypeptide(L)'
;QYRLLMMKYDIVVTNPPYMGSKGMDSTLKEYVNKYYPDFKADLFAVFMDVSTYLTKRNGYYGMINQHSWMFLSSFEKIRKNVIHNQTIINMIHTGARTFPEIGGEVVQNTAFVVLNNNIFKYNGRYSRLIEYNSPDEMELNINNEKVIYYAQQDKYNNIPGAPIAYWTSKDTANNFIDFD
;
A
#
# COMPACT_ATOMS: atom_id res chain seq x y z
N GLN A 1 12.61 16.32 20.18
CA GLN A 1 11.62 15.73 19.27
C GLN A 1 11.70 16.32 17.85
N TYR A 2 11.75 17.63 17.67
CA TYR A 2 11.83 18.29 16.34
C TYR A 2 13.00 17.79 15.49
N ARG A 3 14.17 17.57 16.09
CA ARG A 3 15.37 17.10 15.36
C ARG A 3 15.19 15.71 14.75
N LEU A 4 14.49 14.80 15.41
CA LEU A 4 14.22 13.45 14.90
C LEU A 4 13.31 13.45 13.67
N LEU A 5 12.28 14.32 13.64
CA LEU A 5 11.36 14.44 12.52
C LEU A 5 11.99 15.08 11.27
N MET A 6 13.17 15.70 11.42
CA MET A 6 13.94 16.29 10.30
C MET A 6 15.03 15.35 9.77
N MET A 7 15.24 14.21 10.41
CA MET A 7 16.25 13.24 9.98
C MET A 7 15.70 12.31 8.91
N LYS A 8 16.60 11.70 8.15
CA LYS A 8 16.32 10.62 7.22
C LYS A 8 16.82 9.30 7.78
N TYR A 9 16.04 8.26 7.57
CA TYR A 9 16.27 6.94 8.13
C TYR A 9 16.48 5.90 7.03
N ASP A 10 17.25 4.87 7.32
CA ASP A 10 17.42 3.72 6.42
C ASP A 10 16.16 2.86 6.39
N ILE A 11 15.46 2.79 7.53
CA ILE A 11 14.21 2.03 7.68
C ILE A 11 13.20 2.87 8.46
N VAL A 12 11.98 2.95 7.96
CA VAL A 12 10.81 3.56 8.62
C VAL A 12 9.71 2.52 8.70
N VAL A 13 9.18 2.26 9.90
CA VAL A 13 8.07 1.31 10.10
C VAL A 13 6.97 1.97 10.90
N THR A 14 5.72 1.81 10.46
CA THR A 14 4.58 2.38 11.17
C THR A 14 3.28 1.60 10.92
N ASN A 15 2.38 1.68 11.91
CA ASN A 15 0.98 1.34 11.77
C ASN A 15 0.19 2.64 11.94
N PRO A 16 -0.18 3.34 10.86
CA PRO A 16 -0.82 4.63 10.92
C PRO A 16 -2.28 4.53 11.36
N PRO A 17 -2.87 5.63 11.86
CA PRO A 17 -4.31 5.65 12.11
C PRO A 17 -5.10 5.56 10.79
N TYR A 18 -6.18 4.78 10.81
CA TYR A 18 -7.15 4.71 9.71
C TYR A 18 -8.26 5.72 10.01
N MET A 19 -8.14 6.89 9.42
CA MET A 19 -9.07 7.99 9.62
C MET A 19 -9.35 8.69 8.31
N GLY A 20 -10.47 8.34 7.71
CA GLY A 20 -10.94 9.01 6.50
C GLY A 20 -11.25 10.51 6.76
N SER A 21 -11.26 11.30 5.72
CA SER A 21 -11.44 12.77 5.78
C SER A 21 -12.71 13.23 6.53
N LYS A 22 -13.72 12.37 6.66
CA LYS A 22 -14.94 12.65 7.46
C LYS A 22 -14.71 12.56 8.96
N GLY A 23 -13.72 11.77 9.40
CA GLY A 23 -13.37 11.61 10.81
C GLY A 23 -12.37 12.66 11.33
N MET A 24 -11.75 13.43 10.43
CA MET A 24 -10.81 14.47 10.80
C MET A 24 -11.56 15.71 11.34
N ASP A 25 -11.04 16.31 12.42
CA ASP A 25 -11.50 17.62 12.86
C ASP A 25 -11.15 18.72 11.84
N SER A 26 -11.68 19.93 12.04
CA SER A 26 -11.51 21.05 11.09
C SER A 26 -10.04 21.43 10.90
N THR A 27 -9.25 21.46 11.95
CA THR A 27 -7.84 21.88 11.94
C THR A 27 -6.98 20.86 11.17
N LEU A 28 -7.13 19.58 11.48
CA LEU A 28 -6.42 18.50 10.80
C LEU A 28 -6.83 18.44 9.32
N LYS A 29 -8.11 18.56 9.04
CA LYS A 29 -8.63 18.54 7.67
C LYS A 29 -8.10 19.69 6.83
N GLU A 30 -8.05 20.91 7.39
CA GLU A 30 -7.46 22.08 6.71
C GLU A 30 -5.96 21.83 6.44
N TYR A 31 -5.22 21.37 7.44
CA TYR A 31 -3.81 21.04 7.31
C TYR A 31 -3.54 20.00 6.22
N VAL A 32 -4.28 18.89 6.25
CA VAL A 32 -4.14 17.81 5.26
C VAL A 32 -4.51 18.29 3.86
N ASN A 33 -5.61 19.04 3.70
CA ASN A 33 -5.99 19.59 2.39
C ASN A 33 -4.93 20.55 1.83
N LYS A 34 -4.27 21.32 2.69
CA LYS A 34 -3.26 22.31 2.29
C LYS A 34 -1.93 21.67 1.92
N TYR A 35 -1.45 20.74 2.73
CA TYR A 35 -0.09 20.22 2.62
C TYR A 35 -0.01 18.83 1.96
N TYR A 36 -1.10 18.07 1.94
CA TYR A 36 -1.19 16.72 1.39
C TYR A 36 -2.40 16.54 0.44
N PRO A 37 -2.60 17.40 -0.55
CA PRO A 37 -3.84 17.42 -1.37
C PRO A 37 -4.07 16.09 -2.11
N ASP A 38 -3.02 15.36 -2.46
CA ASP A 38 -3.10 14.08 -3.18
C ASP A 38 -3.28 12.86 -2.25
N PHE A 39 -3.10 13.05 -0.93
CA PHE A 39 -3.16 12.01 0.10
C PHE A 39 -4.30 12.22 1.10
N LYS A 40 -5.12 13.23 0.90
CA LYS A 40 -6.13 13.73 1.87
C LYS A 40 -7.31 12.80 2.13
N ALA A 41 -7.44 11.72 1.38
CA ALA A 41 -8.59 10.83 1.49
C ALA A 41 -8.63 10.08 2.83
N ASP A 42 -7.46 9.73 3.38
CA ASP A 42 -7.31 9.08 4.68
C ASP A 42 -5.94 9.39 5.28
N LEU A 43 -5.83 9.37 6.62
CA LEU A 43 -4.55 9.63 7.31
C LEU A 43 -3.49 8.60 6.98
N PHE A 44 -3.83 7.32 6.81
CA PHE A 44 -2.81 6.33 6.43
C PHE A 44 -2.11 6.71 5.12
N ALA A 45 -2.84 7.35 4.19
CA ALA A 45 -2.28 7.82 2.94
C ALA A 45 -1.29 8.98 3.14
N VAL A 46 -1.61 9.92 4.03
CA VAL A 46 -0.67 10.98 4.45
C VAL A 46 0.59 10.36 5.06
N PHE A 47 0.45 9.32 5.89
CA PHE A 47 1.59 8.61 6.48
C PHE A 47 2.45 7.87 5.44
N MET A 48 1.89 7.43 4.32
CA MET A 48 2.69 6.89 3.20
C MET A 48 3.63 7.96 2.64
N ASP A 49 3.13 9.19 2.42
CA ASP A 49 3.96 10.31 1.95
C ASP A 49 5.00 10.72 2.98
N VAL A 50 4.61 10.86 4.25
CA VAL A 50 5.54 11.15 5.36
C VAL A 50 6.61 10.08 5.49
N SER A 51 6.26 8.79 5.37
CA SER A 51 7.23 7.70 5.43
C SER A 51 8.22 7.76 4.27
N THR A 52 7.74 8.07 3.06
CA THR A 52 8.59 8.33 1.89
C THR A 52 9.55 9.48 2.15
N TYR A 53 9.05 10.59 2.72
CA TYR A 53 9.87 11.74 3.07
C TYR A 53 10.94 11.40 4.12
N LEU A 54 10.59 10.65 5.16
CA LEU A 54 11.51 10.27 6.24
C LEU A 54 12.52 9.21 5.83
N THR A 55 12.25 8.45 4.78
CA THR A 55 13.13 7.37 4.31
C THR A 55 14.22 7.95 3.40
N LYS A 56 15.48 7.55 3.61
CA LYS A 56 16.58 7.86 2.69
C LYS A 56 16.31 7.27 1.30
N ARG A 57 16.93 7.81 0.28
CA ARG A 57 16.99 7.13 -1.03
C ARG A 57 17.68 5.78 -0.85
N ASN A 58 17.13 4.74 -1.44
CA ASN A 58 17.52 3.33 -1.25
C ASN A 58 17.25 2.78 0.16
N GLY A 59 16.55 3.50 1.01
CA GLY A 59 16.02 2.99 2.27
C GLY A 59 14.65 2.35 2.07
N TYR A 60 14.11 1.78 3.13
CA TYR A 60 12.84 1.05 3.10
C TYR A 60 11.83 1.67 4.06
N TYR A 61 10.56 1.65 3.67
CA TYR A 61 9.50 1.81 4.66
C TYR A 61 8.55 0.62 4.64
N GLY A 62 8.09 0.23 5.83
CA GLY A 62 7.12 -0.81 6.04
C GLY A 62 5.87 -0.26 6.71
N MET A 63 4.69 -0.70 6.27
CA MET A 63 3.44 -0.19 6.78
C MET A 63 2.35 -1.25 6.73
N ILE A 64 1.41 -1.19 7.68
CA ILE A 64 0.15 -1.91 7.58
C ILE A 64 -0.97 -0.91 7.37
N ASN A 65 -1.75 -1.07 6.28
CA ASN A 65 -2.80 -0.14 5.87
C ASN A 65 -4.09 -0.86 5.49
N GLN A 66 -5.16 -0.08 5.36
CA GLN A 66 -6.36 -0.55 4.67
C GLN A 66 -6.03 -0.90 3.20
N HIS A 67 -6.49 -2.05 2.73
CA HIS A 67 -6.22 -2.51 1.36
C HIS A 67 -6.82 -1.62 0.27
N SER A 68 -7.76 -0.76 0.61
CA SER A 68 -8.47 0.16 -0.29
C SER A 68 -7.53 1.04 -1.14
N TRP A 69 -6.33 1.36 -0.63
CA TRP A 69 -5.35 2.12 -1.40
C TRP A 69 -4.90 1.43 -2.68
N MET A 70 -5.03 0.09 -2.75
CA MET A 70 -4.62 -0.70 -3.90
C MET A 70 -5.49 -0.46 -5.13
N PHE A 71 -6.76 -0.02 -4.98
CA PHE A 71 -7.69 0.03 -6.12
C PHE A 71 -8.71 1.18 -6.11
N LEU A 72 -9.03 1.83 -5.00
CA LEU A 72 -9.98 2.94 -5.03
C LEU A 72 -9.42 4.15 -5.78
N SER A 73 -10.28 4.83 -6.55
CA SER A 73 -9.92 6.01 -7.36
C SER A 73 -9.37 7.17 -6.52
N SER A 74 -9.84 7.34 -5.28
CA SER A 74 -9.33 8.34 -4.34
C SER A 74 -7.85 8.19 -4.02
N PHE A 75 -7.25 7.02 -4.25
CA PHE A 75 -5.85 6.71 -4.00
C PHE A 75 -5.02 6.50 -5.28
N GLU A 76 -5.56 6.82 -6.45
CA GLU A 76 -4.88 6.63 -7.74
C GLU A 76 -3.54 7.37 -7.80
N LYS A 77 -3.50 8.62 -7.33
CA LYS A 77 -2.27 9.42 -7.32
C LYS A 77 -1.18 8.81 -6.45
N ILE A 78 -1.56 8.24 -5.31
CA ILE A 78 -0.65 7.51 -4.41
C ILE A 78 -0.07 6.30 -5.13
N ARG A 79 -0.92 5.48 -5.76
CA ARG A 79 -0.48 4.30 -6.52
C ARG A 79 0.50 4.67 -7.63
N LYS A 80 0.14 5.68 -8.43
CA LYS A 80 1.02 6.19 -9.50
C LYS A 80 2.36 6.67 -8.94
N ASN A 81 2.36 7.38 -7.82
CA ASN A 81 3.59 7.81 -7.17
C ASN A 81 4.46 6.62 -6.73
N VAL A 82 3.87 5.62 -6.08
CA VAL A 82 4.59 4.41 -5.67
C VAL A 82 5.14 3.66 -6.89
N ILE A 83 4.33 3.44 -7.93
CA ILE A 83 4.72 2.69 -9.12
C ILE A 83 5.87 3.40 -9.87
N HIS A 84 5.85 4.73 -9.97
CA HIS A 84 6.85 5.46 -10.76
C HIS A 84 8.13 5.77 -10.00
N ASN A 85 8.05 6.03 -8.70
CA ASN A 85 9.16 6.57 -7.92
C ASN A 85 9.76 5.59 -6.92
N GLN A 86 9.07 4.47 -6.65
CA GLN A 86 9.40 3.52 -5.60
C GLN A 86 9.27 2.09 -6.10
N THR A 87 9.62 1.11 -5.26
CA THR A 87 9.48 -0.31 -5.59
C THR A 87 8.79 -1.05 -4.46
N ILE A 88 7.67 -1.70 -4.75
CA ILE A 88 7.02 -2.62 -3.82
C ILE A 88 7.86 -3.89 -3.77
N ILE A 89 8.55 -4.11 -2.64
CA ILE A 89 9.41 -5.28 -2.45
C ILE A 89 8.58 -6.52 -2.14
N ASN A 90 7.70 -6.38 -1.15
CA ASN A 90 6.75 -7.43 -0.81
C ASN A 90 5.46 -6.84 -0.24
N MET A 91 4.41 -7.65 -0.26
CA MET A 91 3.12 -7.32 0.31
C MET A 91 2.41 -8.58 0.82
N ILE A 92 1.79 -8.47 1.97
CA ILE A 92 0.89 -9.49 2.52
C ILE A 92 -0.51 -8.88 2.51
N HIS A 93 -1.43 -9.52 1.79
CA HIS A 93 -2.83 -9.10 1.70
C HIS A 93 -3.67 -10.02 2.58
N THR A 94 -3.94 -9.57 3.80
CA THR A 94 -4.60 -10.37 4.83
C THR A 94 -6.13 -10.28 4.79
N GLY A 95 -6.68 -9.26 4.16
CA GLY A 95 -8.14 -9.06 4.13
C GLY A 95 -8.73 -8.64 5.48
N ALA A 96 -9.97 -9.04 5.73
CA ALA A 96 -10.80 -8.52 6.83
C ALA A 96 -10.47 -9.08 8.22
N ARG A 97 -9.79 -10.21 8.31
CA ARG A 97 -9.60 -10.96 9.57
C ARG A 97 -8.21 -10.80 10.19
N THR A 98 -7.52 -9.75 9.82
CA THR A 98 -6.16 -9.44 10.32
C THR A 98 -6.15 -9.18 11.83
N PHE A 99 -7.18 -8.53 12.34
CA PHE A 99 -7.31 -8.14 13.74
C PHE A 99 -8.61 -8.73 14.33
N PRO A 100 -8.53 -9.83 15.11
CA PRO A 100 -9.71 -10.49 15.69
C PRO A 100 -10.51 -9.61 16.64
N GLU A 101 -9.85 -8.63 17.26
CA GLU A 101 -10.43 -7.72 18.25
C GLU A 101 -11.33 -6.64 17.62
N ILE A 102 -11.14 -6.37 16.35
CA ILE A 102 -11.98 -5.45 15.58
C ILE A 102 -13.13 -6.26 15.01
N GLY A 103 -14.22 -6.37 15.79
CA GLY A 103 -15.40 -7.15 15.40
C GLY A 103 -15.97 -6.70 14.05
N GLY A 104 -16.06 -7.65 13.11
CA GLY A 104 -16.69 -7.47 11.80
C GLY A 104 -15.72 -7.33 10.62
N GLU A 105 -16.25 -7.55 9.43
CA GLU A 105 -15.56 -7.48 8.14
C GLU A 105 -15.19 -6.05 7.69
N VAL A 106 -15.13 -5.09 8.62
CA VAL A 106 -15.16 -3.65 8.30
C VAL A 106 -13.84 -3.15 7.75
N VAL A 107 -12.69 -3.71 8.14
CA VAL A 107 -11.38 -3.22 7.72
C VAL A 107 -10.54 -4.33 7.12
N GLN A 108 -10.33 -4.26 5.81
CA GLN A 108 -9.43 -5.17 5.11
C GLN A 108 -8.04 -4.54 5.00
N ASN A 109 -6.99 -5.33 5.25
CA ASN A 109 -5.65 -4.83 5.44
C ASN A 109 -4.63 -5.40 4.44
N THR A 110 -3.56 -4.63 4.26
CA THR A 110 -2.32 -5.05 3.62
C THR A 110 -1.13 -4.63 4.47
N ALA A 111 -0.14 -5.51 4.64
CA ALA A 111 1.16 -5.15 5.16
C ALA A 111 2.16 -5.18 4.00
N PHE A 112 3.01 -4.17 3.87
CA PHE A 112 3.92 -4.07 2.73
C PHE A 112 5.25 -3.41 3.11
N VAL A 113 6.26 -3.71 2.32
CA VAL A 113 7.57 -3.06 2.34
C VAL A 113 7.84 -2.44 0.98
N VAL A 114 8.21 -1.17 1.00
CA VAL A 114 8.54 -0.38 -0.18
C VAL A 114 9.97 0.14 -0.07
N LEU A 115 10.73 -0.02 -1.14
CA LEU A 115 12.03 0.63 -1.32
C LEU A 115 11.80 2.06 -1.85
N ASN A 116 12.42 3.05 -1.22
CA ASN A 116 12.38 4.45 -1.67
C ASN A 116 13.36 4.68 -2.84
N ASN A 117 13.17 3.92 -3.89
CA ASN A 117 13.80 4.04 -5.21
C ASN A 117 13.05 3.13 -6.20
N ASN A 118 13.02 3.49 -7.48
CA ASN A 118 12.43 2.65 -8.50
C ASN A 118 13.47 1.66 -9.06
N ILE A 119 13.15 0.37 -9.04
CA ILE A 119 13.90 -0.69 -9.72
C ILE A 119 13.03 -1.20 -10.86
N PHE A 120 13.37 -0.83 -12.08
CA PHE A 120 12.63 -1.20 -13.27
C PHE A 120 12.54 -2.74 -13.42
N LYS A 121 11.33 -3.22 -13.73
CA LYS A 121 11.02 -4.66 -13.87
C LYS A 121 11.29 -5.53 -12.65
N TYR A 122 11.31 -4.94 -11.46
CA TYR A 122 11.41 -5.73 -10.24
C TYR A 122 10.17 -6.61 -10.07
N ASN A 123 10.39 -7.88 -9.72
CA ASN A 123 9.32 -8.81 -9.38
C ASN A 123 9.04 -8.74 -7.88
N GLY A 124 8.08 -7.93 -7.46
CA GLY A 124 7.61 -7.89 -6.08
C GLY A 124 6.95 -9.21 -5.68
N ARG A 125 7.12 -9.62 -4.41
CA ARG A 125 6.48 -10.82 -3.84
C ARG A 125 5.21 -10.44 -3.10
N TYR A 126 4.10 -11.09 -3.44
CA TYR A 126 2.79 -10.85 -2.84
C TYR A 126 2.23 -12.15 -2.26
N SER A 127 1.83 -12.13 -0.97
CA SER A 127 1.13 -13.25 -0.34
C SER A 127 -0.35 -12.89 -0.16
N ARG A 128 -1.23 -13.64 -0.84
CA ARG A 128 -2.68 -13.40 -0.82
C ARG A 128 -3.35 -14.31 0.17
N LEU A 129 -3.69 -13.79 1.34
CA LEU A 129 -4.22 -14.55 2.47
C LEU A 129 -5.70 -14.23 2.78
N ILE A 130 -6.40 -13.56 1.88
CA ILE A 130 -7.78 -13.07 2.09
C ILE A 130 -8.82 -14.18 2.27
N GLU A 131 -8.51 -15.39 1.83
CA GLU A 131 -9.40 -16.55 1.92
C GLU A 131 -9.30 -17.26 3.28
N TYR A 132 -8.29 -16.94 4.10
CA TYR A 132 -8.11 -17.55 5.41
C TYR A 132 -8.92 -16.84 6.48
N ASN A 133 -9.40 -17.63 7.47
CA ASN A 133 -10.41 -17.18 8.41
C ASN A 133 -9.84 -16.71 9.76
N SER A 134 -8.55 -16.95 10.01
CA SER A 134 -7.90 -16.55 11.26
C SER A 134 -6.45 -16.12 11.04
N PRO A 135 -5.87 -15.32 11.94
CA PRO A 135 -4.44 -14.98 11.91
C PRO A 135 -3.55 -16.22 11.95
N ASP A 136 -3.89 -17.25 12.73
CA ASP A 136 -3.13 -18.49 12.82
C ASP A 136 -3.07 -19.22 11.48
N GLU A 137 -4.21 -19.33 10.78
CA GLU A 137 -4.23 -19.88 9.42
C GLU A 137 -3.40 -19.06 8.44
N MET A 138 -3.44 -17.73 8.53
CA MET A 138 -2.65 -16.83 7.71
C MET A 138 -1.15 -17.03 7.96
N GLU A 139 -0.73 -17.13 9.23
CA GLU A 139 0.65 -17.36 9.62
C GLU A 139 1.19 -18.69 9.07
N LEU A 140 0.41 -19.77 9.23
CA LEU A 140 0.78 -21.08 8.70
C LEU A 140 0.92 -21.11 7.16
N ASN A 141 0.19 -20.25 6.47
CA ASN A 141 0.11 -20.26 5.01
C ASN A 141 0.88 -19.13 4.31
N ILE A 142 1.51 -18.22 5.03
CA ILE A 142 2.20 -17.04 4.45
C ILE A 142 3.28 -17.39 3.42
N ASN A 143 3.87 -18.58 3.53
CA ASN A 143 4.88 -19.10 2.62
C ASN A 143 4.37 -20.24 1.72
N ASN A 144 3.07 -20.52 1.73
CA ASN A 144 2.49 -21.50 0.84
C ASN A 144 2.52 -20.99 -0.61
N GLU A 145 3.15 -21.75 -1.51
CA GLU A 145 3.31 -21.37 -2.93
C GLU A 145 1.99 -21.05 -3.63
N LYS A 146 0.87 -21.67 -3.21
CA LYS A 146 -0.46 -21.45 -3.80
C LYS A 146 -1.00 -20.03 -3.58
N VAL A 147 -0.51 -19.32 -2.56
CA VAL A 147 -0.93 -17.95 -2.25
C VAL A 147 0.12 -16.90 -2.59
N ILE A 148 1.28 -17.32 -3.11
CA ILE A 148 2.37 -16.42 -3.49
C ILE A 148 2.25 -16.06 -4.96
N TYR A 149 2.33 -14.75 -5.22
CA TYR A 149 2.36 -14.16 -6.54
C TYR A 149 3.64 -13.33 -6.70
N TYR A 150 4.16 -13.31 -7.93
CA TYR A 150 5.26 -12.43 -8.31
C TYR A 150 4.79 -11.54 -9.45
N ALA A 151 4.86 -10.24 -9.27
CA ALA A 151 4.39 -9.28 -10.26
C ALA A 151 5.31 -8.07 -10.38
N GLN A 152 5.42 -7.57 -11.61
CA GLN A 152 6.12 -6.34 -11.94
C GLN A 152 5.14 -5.16 -11.85
N GLN A 153 5.44 -4.20 -10.98
CA GLN A 153 4.53 -3.07 -10.73
C GLN A 153 4.34 -2.16 -11.94
N ASP A 154 5.29 -2.10 -12.87
CA ASP A 154 5.20 -1.28 -14.09
C ASP A 154 3.95 -1.64 -14.90
N LYS A 155 3.51 -2.92 -14.85
CA LYS A 155 2.33 -3.43 -15.59
C LYS A 155 1.01 -2.89 -15.06
N TYR A 156 0.98 -2.42 -13.82
CA TYR A 156 -0.25 -1.84 -13.26
C TYR A 156 -0.64 -0.54 -13.96
N ASN A 157 0.31 0.16 -14.58
CA ASN A 157 0.03 1.36 -15.37
C ASN A 157 -0.85 1.08 -16.62
N ASN A 158 -0.87 -0.17 -17.09
CA ASN A 158 -1.67 -0.58 -18.25
C ASN A 158 -3.16 -0.73 -17.92
N ILE A 159 -3.51 -0.75 -16.63
CA ILE A 159 -4.88 -0.89 -16.16
C ILE A 159 -5.40 0.50 -15.75
N PRO A 160 -6.59 0.94 -16.21
CA PRO A 160 -7.16 2.23 -15.82
C PRO A 160 -7.19 2.39 -14.29
N GLY A 161 -6.68 3.51 -13.78
CA GLY A 161 -6.54 3.77 -12.35
C GLY A 161 -5.34 3.09 -11.67
N ALA A 162 -4.51 2.37 -12.44
CA ALA A 162 -3.29 1.70 -11.98
C ALA A 162 -3.48 0.88 -10.68
N PRO A 163 -4.47 -0.03 -10.59
CA PRO A 163 -4.69 -0.84 -9.39
C PRO A 163 -3.52 -1.80 -9.16
N ILE A 164 -3.19 -2.06 -7.89
CA ILE A 164 -2.16 -3.06 -7.52
C ILE A 164 -2.77 -4.47 -7.67
N ALA A 165 -3.03 -4.86 -8.90
CA ALA A 165 -3.73 -6.11 -9.24
C ALA A 165 -2.73 -7.27 -9.46
N TYR A 166 -1.91 -7.56 -8.46
CA TYR A 166 -0.80 -8.53 -8.51
C TYR A 166 -1.25 -9.98 -8.82
N TRP A 167 -2.53 -10.29 -8.63
CA TRP A 167 -3.13 -11.62 -8.87
C TRP A 167 -3.60 -11.83 -10.30
N THR A 168 -3.59 -10.80 -11.15
CA THR A 168 -4.03 -10.91 -12.53
C THR A 168 -2.98 -11.62 -13.40
N SER A 169 -3.44 -12.43 -14.36
CA SER A 169 -2.53 -13.02 -15.34
C SER A 169 -1.91 -11.95 -16.26
N LYS A 170 -0.77 -12.28 -16.87
CA LYS A 170 -0.11 -11.40 -17.84
C LYS A 170 -1.04 -11.05 -19.02
N ASP A 171 -1.85 -12.02 -19.44
CA ASP A 171 -2.77 -11.86 -20.58
C ASP A 171 -3.92 -10.92 -20.25
N THR A 172 -4.45 -10.97 -19.03
CA THR A 172 -5.53 -10.07 -18.57
C THR A 172 -5.06 -8.62 -18.51
N ALA A 173 -3.84 -8.36 -18.04
CA ALA A 173 -3.29 -7.01 -17.99
C ALA A 173 -3.00 -6.44 -19.41
N ASN A 174 -2.63 -7.28 -20.36
CA ASN A 174 -2.38 -6.88 -21.75
C ASN A 174 -3.68 -6.60 -22.53
N ASN A 175 -4.77 -7.27 -22.20
CA ASN A 175 -6.07 -7.05 -22.86
C ASN A 175 -6.62 -5.62 -22.67
N PHE A 176 -6.12 -4.85 -21.70
CA PHE A 176 -6.48 -3.44 -21.53
C PHE A 176 -5.69 -2.50 -22.46
N ILE A 177 -4.62 -2.98 -23.11
CA ILE A 177 -3.82 -2.18 -24.04
C ILE A 177 -4.42 -2.19 -25.46
N ASP A 178 -5.15 -3.25 -25.81
CA ASP A 178 -5.66 -3.47 -27.18
C ASP A 178 -7.02 -2.79 -27.46
N PHE A 179 -7.53 -1.95 -26.56
CA PHE A 179 -8.83 -1.26 -26.69
C PHE A 179 -8.75 0.27 -26.82
N ASP A 180 -7.57 0.83 -27.09
CA ASP A 180 -7.39 2.27 -27.40
C ASP A 180 -7.17 2.52 -28.90
#